data_59506207fe865144c26d59903ecd6938
#
_entry.id   59506207fe865144c26d59903ecd6938
#
_cell.length_a   1.000
_cell.length_b   1.000
_cell.length_c   1.000
_cell.angle_alpha   90.00
_cell.angle_beta   90.00
_cell.angle_gamma   90.00
#
_symmetry.space_group_name_H-M   'P 1'
#
loop_
_entity.id
_entity.type
_entity.pdbx_description
1 polymer ?
#
loop_
_entity_poly.entity_id
_entity_poly.type
_entity_poly.pdbx_seq_one_letter_code
_entity_poly.pdbx_strand_id
1 'polypeptide(L)'
;MAVWQDKRIAAICSQMPNLTILATNAVAAVDHTLLSRADRAMLARYAQETGSDYCAGCGRLCSEALAQRVPINDVMRCLMYLHSYQDLGLARSAFETLPAETGALLTQLDFSEAERSCPRNLPIGSLMREAASLLV
;
A
#
# COMPACT_ATOMS: atom_id res chain seq x y z
N MET A 1 -9.16 17.60 1.41
CA MET A 1 -10.41 18.02 0.71
C MET A 1 -11.08 16.87 -0.06
N ALA A 2 -10.44 16.15 -1.00
CA ALA A 2 -11.09 15.09 -1.77
C ALA A 2 -11.80 14.04 -0.90
N VAL A 3 -11.16 13.57 0.16
CA VAL A 3 -11.71 12.57 1.08
C VAL A 3 -12.92 13.10 1.86
N TRP A 4 -12.92 14.37 2.27
CA TRP A 4 -14.03 15.00 2.99
C TRP A 4 -15.32 15.17 2.15
N GLN A 5 -15.20 15.09 0.82
CA GLN A 5 -16.37 15.18 -0.06
C GLN A 5 -17.07 13.83 -0.25
N ASP A 6 -16.45 12.73 0.16
CA ASP A 6 -17.06 11.40 0.10
C ASP A 6 -17.92 11.18 1.35
N LYS A 7 -19.24 11.25 1.17
CA LYS A 7 -20.22 11.08 2.28
C LYS A 7 -20.19 9.72 2.96
N ARG A 8 -19.49 8.75 2.40
CA ARG A 8 -19.29 7.42 3.02
C ARG A 8 -18.21 7.43 4.09
N ILE A 9 -17.38 8.49 4.14
CA ILE A 9 -16.27 8.63 5.08
C ILE A 9 -16.72 9.49 6.25
N ALA A 10 -16.82 8.88 7.42
CA ALA A 10 -17.26 9.55 8.65
C ALA A 10 -16.10 10.24 9.38
N ALA A 11 -14.87 9.74 9.26
CA ALA A 11 -13.70 10.28 9.93
C ALA A 11 -12.42 10.02 9.14
N ILE A 12 -11.41 10.88 9.31
CA ILE A 12 -10.08 10.72 8.73
C ILE A 12 -9.07 10.70 9.86
N CYS A 13 -8.28 9.62 9.92
CA CYS A 13 -7.12 9.52 10.81
C CYS A 13 -5.89 10.01 10.05
N SER A 14 -5.22 11.03 10.57
CA SER A 14 -3.99 11.57 10.00
C SER A 14 -2.95 11.74 11.07
N GLN A 15 -1.73 11.30 10.81
CA GLN A 15 -0.59 11.61 11.65
C GLN A 15 -0.27 13.09 11.54
N MET A 16 -0.12 13.77 12.69
CA MET A 16 0.13 15.22 12.77
C MET A 16 1.41 15.49 13.58
N PRO A 17 2.59 15.20 13.02
CA PRO A 17 3.87 15.24 13.75
C PRO A 17 4.32 16.66 14.10
N ASN A 18 3.71 17.68 13.50
CA ASN A 18 4.04 19.10 13.75
C ASN A 18 2.82 20.01 13.55
N LEU A 19 2.93 21.24 14.05
CA LEU A 19 1.86 22.24 14.00
C LEU A 19 1.47 22.65 12.58
N THR A 20 2.40 22.62 11.64
CA THR A 20 2.10 22.95 10.24
C THR A 20 1.13 21.96 9.62
N ILE A 21 1.39 20.66 9.82
CA ILE A 21 0.50 19.60 9.33
C ILE A 21 -0.84 19.63 10.06
N LEU A 22 -0.85 19.87 11.38
CA LEU A 22 -2.08 20.04 12.14
C LEU A 22 -2.94 21.20 11.57
N ALA A 23 -2.34 22.37 11.37
CA ALA A 23 -3.03 23.54 10.83
C ALA A 23 -3.57 23.27 9.41
N THR A 24 -2.76 22.67 8.54
CA THR A 24 -3.18 22.30 7.18
C THR A 24 -4.36 21.33 7.16
N ASN A 25 -4.32 20.31 8.03
CA ASN A 25 -5.41 19.36 8.16
C ASN A 25 -6.68 19.98 8.74
N ALA A 26 -6.55 20.89 9.72
CA ALA A 26 -7.67 21.61 10.30
C ALA A 26 -8.34 22.53 9.25
N VAL A 27 -7.55 23.26 8.47
CA VAL A 27 -8.06 24.08 7.36
C VAL A 27 -8.80 23.19 6.35
N ALA A 28 -8.21 22.06 5.94
CA ALA A 28 -8.85 21.14 5.00
C ALA A 28 -10.17 20.54 5.54
N ALA A 29 -10.30 20.38 6.85
CA ALA A 29 -11.52 19.85 7.48
C ALA A 29 -12.68 20.87 7.49
N VAL A 30 -12.38 22.17 7.61
CA VAL A 30 -13.38 23.25 7.63
C VAL A 30 -13.61 23.89 6.26
N ASP A 31 -12.76 23.58 5.29
CA ASP A 31 -12.89 24.08 3.93
C ASP A 31 -13.94 23.28 3.16
N HIS A 32 -15.04 23.94 2.81
CA HIS A 32 -16.14 23.34 2.06
C HIS A 32 -16.03 23.54 0.54
N THR A 33 -14.89 24.03 0.04
CA THR A 33 -14.65 24.19 -1.40
C THR A 33 -14.75 22.85 -2.11
N LEU A 34 -15.63 22.78 -3.11
CA LEU A 34 -15.79 21.57 -3.91
C LEU A 34 -14.65 21.44 -4.91
N LEU A 35 -14.19 20.21 -5.10
CA LEU A 35 -13.20 19.91 -6.16
C LEU A 35 -13.79 20.25 -7.52
N SER A 36 -13.04 21.04 -8.29
CA SER A 36 -13.35 21.33 -9.68
C SER A 36 -13.21 20.07 -10.56
N ARG A 37 -13.70 20.16 -11.79
CA ARG A 37 -13.48 19.09 -12.78
C ARG A 37 -11.98 18.88 -13.06
N ALA A 38 -11.20 19.96 -13.07
CA ALA A 38 -9.75 19.89 -13.28
C ALA A 38 -9.04 19.17 -12.12
N ASP A 39 -9.41 19.49 -10.86
CA ASP A 39 -8.85 18.80 -9.68
C ASP A 39 -9.14 17.30 -9.70
N ARG A 40 -10.36 16.91 -10.06
CA ARG A 40 -10.74 15.50 -10.18
C ARG A 40 -9.95 14.79 -11.28
N ALA A 41 -9.75 15.43 -12.42
CA ALA A 41 -8.96 14.89 -13.52
C ALA A 41 -7.49 14.72 -13.12
N MET A 42 -6.93 15.70 -12.40
CA MET A 42 -5.56 15.61 -11.88
C MET A 42 -5.39 14.48 -10.86
N LEU A 43 -6.34 14.32 -9.93
CA LEU A 43 -6.33 13.20 -8.97
C LEU A 43 -6.47 11.84 -9.66
N ALA A 44 -7.32 11.74 -10.68
CA ALA A 44 -7.46 10.50 -11.46
C ALA A 44 -6.18 10.16 -12.20
N ARG A 45 -5.53 11.16 -12.81
CA ARG A 45 -4.23 10.98 -13.47
C ARG A 45 -3.15 10.54 -12.48
N TYR A 46 -3.06 11.20 -11.32
CA TYR A 46 -2.13 10.82 -10.26
C TYR A 46 -2.37 9.36 -9.82
N ALA A 47 -3.61 8.96 -9.61
CA ALA A 47 -3.95 7.58 -9.24
C ALA A 47 -3.56 6.56 -10.32
N GLN A 48 -3.67 6.92 -11.60
CA GLN A 48 -3.23 6.06 -12.70
C GLN A 48 -1.70 5.93 -12.76
N GLU A 49 -0.98 7.03 -12.58
CA GLU A 49 0.49 7.08 -12.65
C GLU A 49 1.15 6.40 -11.44
N THR A 50 0.50 6.38 -10.27
CA THR A 50 1.08 5.86 -9.02
C THR A 50 0.43 4.58 -8.50
N GLY A 51 -0.59 4.08 -9.18
CA GLY A 51 -1.43 3.00 -8.67
C GLY A 51 -1.04 1.60 -9.12
N SER A 52 -0.06 1.45 -10.05
CA SER A 52 0.27 0.15 -10.65
C SER A 52 0.69 -0.90 -9.61
N ASP A 53 1.50 -0.49 -8.65
CA ASP A 53 2.09 -1.41 -7.67
C ASP A 53 1.56 -1.18 -6.25
N TYR A 54 0.50 -0.39 -6.12
CA TYR A 54 -0.07 -0.04 -4.83
C TYR A 54 -0.90 -1.19 -4.23
N CYS A 55 -0.38 -1.79 -3.17
CA CYS A 55 -1.11 -2.75 -2.34
C CYS A 55 -2.07 -2.02 -1.40
N ALA A 56 -3.38 -2.32 -1.51
CA ALA A 56 -4.41 -1.71 -0.66
C ALA A 56 -4.44 -2.25 0.78
N GLY A 57 -3.55 -3.19 1.14
CA GLY A 57 -3.45 -3.74 2.50
C GLY A 57 -4.58 -4.70 2.89
N CYS A 58 -5.38 -5.18 1.94
CA CYS A 58 -6.45 -6.15 2.17
C CYS A 58 -5.92 -7.59 2.32
N GLY A 59 -4.88 -7.79 3.14
CA GLY A 59 -4.07 -9.00 3.24
C GLY A 59 -4.83 -10.32 3.43
N ARG A 60 -6.05 -10.27 3.95
CA ARG A 60 -6.88 -11.46 4.09
C ARG A 60 -7.13 -12.19 2.77
N LEU A 61 -7.44 -11.46 1.70
CA LEU A 61 -7.84 -12.07 0.43
C LEU A 61 -6.71 -12.88 -0.22
N CYS A 62 -5.56 -12.26 -0.38
CA CYS A 62 -4.42 -12.93 -1.01
C CYS A 62 -3.73 -13.94 -0.08
N SER A 63 -3.64 -13.68 1.22
CA SER A 63 -3.00 -14.61 2.16
C SER A 63 -3.87 -15.85 2.42
N GLU A 64 -5.21 -15.71 2.50
CA GLU A 64 -6.13 -16.85 2.61
C GLU A 64 -6.07 -17.76 1.38
N ALA A 65 -5.90 -17.20 0.19
CA ALA A 65 -5.73 -17.97 -1.04
C ALA A 65 -4.51 -18.92 -1.00
N LEU A 66 -3.52 -18.61 -0.16
CA LEU A 66 -2.32 -19.44 0.09
C LEU A 66 -2.34 -20.07 1.48
N ALA A 67 -3.51 -20.27 2.10
CA ALA A 67 -3.66 -20.82 3.44
C ALA A 67 -2.77 -20.09 4.49
N GLN A 68 -2.61 -18.79 4.35
CA GLN A 68 -1.84 -17.89 5.22
C GLN A 68 -0.34 -18.28 5.39
N ARG A 69 0.21 -19.02 4.43
CA ARG A 69 1.61 -19.45 4.48
C ARG A 69 2.61 -18.30 4.37
N VAL A 70 2.22 -17.18 3.75
CA VAL A 70 3.06 -15.98 3.57
C VAL A 70 2.25 -14.74 3.90
N PRO A 71 2.79 -13.79 4.69
CA PRO A 71 2.16 -12.51 4.97
C PRO A 71 2.36 -11.53 3.79
N ILE A 72 1.66 -11.79 2.67
CA ILE A 72 1.85 -11.07 1.40
C ILE A 72 1.74 -9.55 1.59
N ASN A 73 0.75 -9.07 2.35
CA ASN A 73 0.55 -7.64 2.59
C ASN A 73 1.71 -6.99 3.34
N ASP A 74 2.37 -7.70 4.23
CA ASP A 74 3.51 -7.17 4.98
C ASP A 74 4.77 -7.15 4.11
N VAL A 75 4.99 -8.17 3.27
CA VAL A 75 6.04 -8.14 2.24
C VAL A 75 5.81 -6.98 1.26
N MET A 76 4.57 -6.76 0.82
CA MET A 76 4.23 -5.62 -0.04
C MET A 76 4.49 -4.27 0.65
N ARG A 77 4.32 -4.19 1.98
CA ARG A 77 4.69 -3.00 2.76
C ARG A 77 6.20 -2.77 2.75
N CYS A 78 7.00 -3.82 2.88
CA CYS A 78 8.44 -3.71 2.78
C CYS A 78 8.86 -3.19 1.39
N LEU A 79 8.27 -3.69 0.31
CA LEU A 79 8.49 -3.18 -1.05
C LEU A 79 8.05 -1.71 -1.18
N MET A 80 6.98 -1.30 -0.53
CA MET A 80 6.55 0.11 -0.52
C MET A 80 7.60 1.01 0.14
N TYR A 81 8.25 0.57 1.23
CA TYR A 81 9.37 1.33 1.83
C TYR A 81 10.53 1.48 0.85
N LEU A 82 10.84 0.44 0.07
CA LEU A 82 11.85 0.50 -0.96
C LEU A 82 11.46 1.43 -2.12
N HIS A 83 10.30 1.22 -2.73
CA HIS A 83 9.90 1.91 -3.96
C HIS A 83 9.46 3.34 -3.71
N SER A 84 8.62 3.57 -2.68
CA SER A 84 8.01 4.89 -2.45
C SER A 84 8.87 5.79 -1.57
N TYR A 85 9.57 5.23 -0.57
CA TYR A 85 10.42 5.99 0.33
C TYR A 85 11.89 5.93 -0.09
N GLN A 86 12.25 5.04 -1.02
CA GLN A 86 13.63 4.79 -1.45
C GLN A 86 14.56 4.43 -0.28
N ASP A 87 14.00 3.77 0.74
CA ASP A 87 14.69 3.38 1.97
C ASP A 87 14.83 1.85 2.06
N LEU A 88 15.93 1.35 1.50
CA LEU A 88 16.25 -0.08 1.55
C LEU A 88 16.53 -0.55 2.99
N GLY A 89 17.10 0.31 3.83
CA GLY A 89 17.41 -0.02 5.22
C GLY A 89 16.12 -0.28 6.01
N LEU A 90 15.14 0.63 5.88
CA LEU A 90 13.83 0.46 6.49
C LEU A 90 13.09 -0.76 5.94
N ALA A 91 13.17 -0.98 4.61
CA ALA A 91 12.54 -2.13 3.97
C ALA A 91 13.07 -3.46 4.52
N ARG A 92 14.40 -3.60 4.65
CA ARG A 92 15.05 -4.80 5.21
C ARG A 92 14.74 -4.98 6.69
N SER A 93 14.86 -3.93 7.50
CA SER A 93 14.52 -4.00 8.92
C SER A 93 13.06 -4.41 9.16
N ALA A 94 12.14 -3.93 8.34
CA ALA A 94 10.75 -4.35 8.40
C ALA A 94 10.59 -5.82 7.97
N PHE A 95 11.30 -6.26 6.94
CA PHE A 95 11.25 -7.64 6.47
C PHE A 95 11.79 -8.64 7.51
N GLU A 96 12.84 -8.29 8.23
CA GLU A 96 13.41 -9.09 9.32
C GLU A 96 12.44 -9.37 10.47
N THR A 97 11.38 -8.57 10.61
CA THR A 97 10.32 -8.81 11.62
C THR A 97 9.32 -9.89 11.21
N LEU A 98 9.34 -10.33 9.95
CA LEU A 98 8.44 -11.36 9.43
C LEU A 98 8.91 -12.77 9.88
N PRO A 99 8.05 -13.79 9.79
CA PRO A 99 8.44 -15.17 10.07
C PRO A 99 9.67 -15.59 9.28
N ALA A 100 10.62 -16.27 9.92
CA ALA A 100 11.93 -16.60 9.35
C ALA A 100 11.86 -17.39 8.03
N GLU A 101 10.82 -18.21 7.87
CA GLU A 101 10.57 -18.98 6.65
C GLU A 101 10.07 -18.15 5.47
N THR A 102 9.63 -16.90 5.72
CA THR A 102 9.02 -16.05 4.68
C THR A 102 9.94 -15.94 3.46
N GLY A 103 11.20 -15.59 3.65
CA GLY A 103 12.16 -15.40 2.55
C GLY A 103 12.25 -16.61 1.61
N ALA A 104 12.35 -17.81 2.15
CA ALA A 104 12.41 -19.04 1.35
C ALA A 104 11.09 -19.28 0.59
N LEU A 105 9.96 -19.02 1.21
CA LEU A 105 8.63 -19.23 0.62
C LEU A 105 8.34 -18.29 -0.55
N LEU A 106 8.95 -17.09 -0.59
CA LEU A 106 8.73 -16.12 -1.67
C LEU A 106 9.13 -16.64 -3.05
N THR A 107 10.08 -17.57 -3.11
CA THR A 107 10.55 -18.18 -4.38
C THR A 107 9.98 -19.55 -4.64
N GLN A 108 9.43 -20.21 -3.63
CA GLN A 108 8.98 -21.60 -3.72
C GLN A 108 7.49 -21.74 -4.01
N LEU A 109 6.68 -20.73 -3.68
CA LEU A 109 5.24 -20.79 -3.81
C LEU A 109 4.76 -20.31 -5.18
N ASP A 110 3.68 -20.91 -5.65
CA ASP A 110 2.87 -20.39 -6.75
C ASP A 110 1.86 -19.36 -6.21
N PHE A 111 1.98 -18.12 -6.65
CA PHE A 111 1.13 -16.99 -6.23
C PHE A 111 -0.07 -16.77 -7.14
N SER A 112 -0.33 -17.62 -8.11
CA SER A 112 -1.41 -17.43 -9.09
C SER A 112 -2.80 -17.30 -8.44
N GLU A 113 -3.08 -18.05 -7.36
CA GLU A 113 -4.34 -17.96 -6.62
C GLU A 113 -4.45 -16.62 -5.88
N ALA A 114 -3.35 -16.14 -5.28
CA ALA A 114 -3.29 -14.86 -4.61
C ALA A 114 -3.50 -13.70 -5.61
N GLU A 115 -2.94 -13.80 -6.82
CA GLU A 115 -3.14 -12.83 -7.90
C GLU A 115 -4.59 -12.77 -8.35
N ARG A 116 -5.24 -13.92 -8.54
CA ARG A 116 -6.67 -14.00 -8.89
C ARG A 116 -7.57 -13.39 -7.82
N SER A 117 -7.19 -13.53 -6.56
CA SER A 117 -7.92 -12.99 -5.42
C SER A 117 -7.65 -11.49 -5.17
N CYS A 118 -6.69 -10.91 -5.86
CA CYS A 118 -6.27 -9.53 -5.65
C CYS A 118 -7.23 -8.53 -6.34
N PRO A 119 -7.95 -7.68 -5.61
CA PRO A 119 -8.86 -6.70 -6.21
C PRO A 119 -8.14 -5.59 -7.00
N ARG A 120 -6.81 -5.52 -6.88
CA ARG A 120 -5.96 -4.60 -7.62
C ARG A 120 -5.26 -5.25 -8.81
N ASN A 121 -5.44 -6.55 -9.02
CA ASN A 121 -4.78 -7.35 -10.07
C ASN A 121 -3.25 -7.19 -10.06
N LEU A 122 -2.65 -7.14 -8.86
CA LEU A 122 -1.20 -6.98 -8.74
C LEU A 122 -0.49 -8.26 -9.17
N PRO A 123 0.68 -8.15 -9.83
CA PRO A 123 1.52 -9.29 -10.19
C PRO A 123 2.28 -9.80 -8.95
N ILE A 124 1.55 -10.40 -8.00
CA ILE A 124 2.07 -10.76 -6.67
C ILE A 124 3.29 -11.67 -6.79
N GLY A 125 3.26 -12.67 -7.65
CA GLY A 125 4.38 -13.59 -7.83
C GLY A 125 5.67 -12.89 -8.30
N SER A 126 5.56 -11.88 -9.16
CA SER A 126 6.71 -11.07 -9.58
C SER A 126 7.25 -10.23 -8.43
N LEU A 127 6.36 -9.57 -7.70
CA LEU A 127 6.71 -8.72 -6.55
C LEU A 127 7.32 -9.54 -5.39
N MET A 128 6.84 -10.77 -5.17
CA MET A 128 7.43 -11.66 -4.16
C MET A 128 8.84 -12.11 -4.55
N ARG A 129 9.11 -12.42 -5.83
CA ARG A 129 10.47 -12.72 -6.31
C ARG A 129 11.40 -11.51 -6.20
N GLU A 130 10.91 -10.31 -6.48
CA GLU A 130 11.66 -9.07 -6.27
C GLU A 130 12.01 -8.89 -4.79
N ALA A 131 11.05 -9.04 -3.88
CA ALA A 131 11.29 -8.96 -2.44
C ALA A 131 12.35 -9.99 -2.00
N ALA A 132 12.28 -11.23 -2.50
CA ALA A 132 13.28 -12.25 -2.21
C ALA A 132 14.69 -11.84 -2.66
N SER A 133 14.82 -11.14 -3.79
CA SER A 133 16.14 -10.75 -4.31
C SER A 133 16.74 -9.53 -3.62
N LEU A 134 15.92 -8.65 -3.03
CA LEU A 134 16.37 -7.35 -2.52
C LEU A 134 16.35 -7.28 -0.98
N LEU A 135 15.49 -8.05 -0.32
CA LEU A 135 15.23 -7.93 1.11
C LEU A 135 15.74 -9.12 1.95
N VAL A 136 16.02 -10.25 1.31
CA VAL A 136 16.54 -11.47 1.98
C VAL A 136 18.06 -11.49 2.11
#